data_81ab6b7b2fad786dadde097ef346b961
#
_entry.id   81ab6b7b2fad786dadde097ef346b961
#
_cell.length_a   1.000
_cell.length_b   1.000
_cell.length_c   1.000
_cell.angle_alpha   90.00
_cell.angle_beta   90.00
_cell.angle_gamma   90.00
#
_symmetry.space_group_name_H-M   'P 1'
#
loop_
_entity.id
_entity.type
_entity.pdbx_description
1 polymer ?
#
loop_
_entity_poly.entity_id
_entity_poly.type
_entity_poly.pdbx_seq_one_letter_code
_entity_poly.pdbx_strand_id
1 'polypeptide(L)'
;IGEKFQESTSTSLTMVVLEADHPLNDVDHRYYDDLMLRLKNDPRHVQYVMDLWGKPFSAAGAQSVDGKSTFVLLRLAGDIGQIQANQSVDAVRAIVAKDTPPPGVKAYVSGAAPLASDTLAIANSSLNNITIVTIFLIIAMLLLVYRSPSTVLMPLATVLFEMLIAKG
;
A
#
# COMPACT_ATOMS: atom_id res chain seq x y z
N ILE A 1 -21.24 6.42 16.34
CA ILE A 1 -22.01 7.19 15.32
C ILE A 1 -21.92 6.47 13.98
N GLY A 2 -20.77 5.90 13.55
CA GLY A 2 -20.60 5.19 12.27
C GLY A 2 -21.49 3.96 12.07
N GLU A 3 -21.74 3.17 13.11
CA GLU A 3 -22.63 1.99 13.03
C GLU A 3 -24.08 2.32 12.62
N LYS A 4 -24.58 3.50 13.00
CA LYS A 4 -25.95 3.92 12.66
C LYS A 4 -26.10 4.35 11.19
N PHE A 5 -24.99 4.68 10.52
CA PHE A 5 -25.00 5.14 9.12
C PHE A 5 -24.43 4.11 8.16
N GLN A 6 -24.16 2.86 8.62
CA GLN A 6 -23.50 1.81 7.83
C GLN A 6 -22.17 2.27 7.22
N GLU A 7 -21.49 3.22 7.87
CA GLU A 7 -20.17 3.64 7.46
C GLU A 7 -19.15 2.61 7.92
N SER A 8 -18.27 2.24 7.01
CA SER A 8 -17.11 1.42 7.32
C SER A 8 -16.29 2.07 8.45
N THR A 9 -15.94 1.30 9.48
CA THR A 9 -15.14 1.75 10.63
C THR A 9 -13.66 1.93 10.31
N SER A 10 -13.21 1.46 9.15
CA SER A 10 -11.80 1.53 8.74
C SER A 10 -11.31 2.97 8.57
N THR A 11 -10.11 3.23 9.07
CA THR A 11 -9.39 4.52 8.92
C THR A 11 -8.57 4.61 7.64
N SER A 12 -8.51 3.53 6.85
CA SER A 12 -7.66 3.42 5.66
C SER A 12 -8.28 4.11 4.45
N LEU A 13 -8.03 5.41 4.33
CA LEU A 13 -8.42 6.22 3.17
C LEU A 13 -7.37 6.14 2.07
N THR A 14 -7.84 5.90 0.86
CA THR A 14 -7.04 5.84 -0.36
C THR A 14 -7.78 6.59 -1.45
N MET A 15 -7.07 7.20 -2.36
CA MET A 15 -7.63 7.76 -3.58
C MET A 15 -6.95 7.16 -4.81
N VAL A 16 -7.73 6.93 -5.85
CA VAL A 16 -7.20 6.68 -7.19
C VAL A 16 -7.41 7.92 -8.00
N VAL A 17 -6.33 8.45 -8.55
CA VAL A 17 -6.31 9.66 -9.36
C VAL A 17 -6.05 9.26 -10.81
N LEU A 18 -6.88 9.74 -11.71
CA LEU A 18 -6.65 9.67 -13.15
C LEU A 18 -6.16 11.03 -13.62
N GLU A 19 -5.06 11.03 -14.33
CA GLU A 19 -4.46 12.22 -14.96
C GLU A 19 -4.28 11.99 -16.46
N ALA A 20 -4.69 12.94 -17.28
CA ALA A 20 -4.57 12.90 -18.71
C ALA A 20 -3.77 14.11 -19.23
N ASP A 21 -3.15 13.96 -20.40
CA ASP A 21 -2.48 15.06 -21.11
C ASP A 21 -3.47 15.95 -21.89
N HIS A 22 -4.74 15.50 -21.97
CA HIS A 22 -5.87 16.16 -22.63
C HIS A 22 -7.07 16.27 -21.67
N PRO A 23 -8.07 17.12 -21.95
CA PRO A 23 -9.32 17.08 -21.21
C PRO A 23 -10.00 15.71 -21.31
N LEU A 24 -10.41 15.17 -20.16
CA LEU A 24 -11.03 13.85 -20.06
C LEU A 24 -12.27 13.74 -20.95
N ASN A 25 -12.33 12.67 -21.74
CA ASN A 25 -13.36 12.43 -22.75
C ASN A 25 -14.15 11.14 -22.44
N ASP A 26 -15.09 10.76 -23.33
CA ASP A 26 -15.95 9.59 -23.14
C ASP A 26 -15.19 8.25 -23.11
N VAL A 27 -14.01 8.15 -23.69
CA VAL A 27 -13.17 6.95 -23.63
C VAL A 27 -12.56 6.82 -22.25
N ASP A 28 -12.09 7.92 -21.69
CA ASP A 28 -11.51 7.99 -20.35
C ASP A 28 -12.59 7.72 -19.28
N HIS A 29 -13.82 8.21 -19.54
CA HIS A 29 -14.95 7.94 -18.65
C HIS A 29 -15.31 6.46 -18.63
N ARG A 30 -15.30 5.77 -19.76
CA ARG A 30 -15.53 4.31 -19.81
C ARG A 30 -14.45 3.54 -19.07
N TYR A 31 -13.19 3.94 -19.22
CA TYR A 31 -12.09 3.34 -18.47
C TYR A 31 -12.29 3.54 -16.96
N TYR A 32 -12.69 4.73 -16.54
CA TYR A 32 -13.02 5.00 -15.15
C TYR A 32 -14.15 4.10 -14.64
N ASP A 33 -15.24 3.98 -15.39
CA ASP A 33 -16.39 3.14 -15.01
C ASP A 33 -15.98 1.66 -14.85
N ASP A 34 -15.18 1.14 -15.78
CA ASP A 34 -14.65 -0.22 -15.70
C ASP A 34 -13.74 -0.41 -14.48
N LEU A 35 -12.91 0.58 -14.17
CA LEU A 35 -12.08 0.57 -12.99
C LEU A 35 -12.94 0.57 -11.70
N MET A 36 -14.01 1.39 -11.67
CA MET A 36 -14.95 1.43 -10.55
C MET A 36 -15.65 0.10 -10.34
N LEU A 37 -16.06 -0.58 -11.40
CA LEU A 37 -16.66 -1.91 -11.32
C LEU A 37 -15.69 -2.93 -10.71
N ARG A 38 -14.42 -2.92 -11.10
CA ARG A 38 -13.42 -3.84 -10.55
C ARG A 38 -13.12 -3.55 -9.08
N LEU A 39 -13.00 -2.29 -8.70
CA LEU A 39 -12.79 -1.91 -7.30
C LEU A 39 -13.97 -2.33 -6.42
N LYS A 40 -15.21 -2.14 -6.90
CA LYS A 40 -16.43 -2.57 -6.20
C LYS A 40 -16.57 -4.10 -6.10
N ASN A 41 -15.97 -4.84 -7.05
CA ASN A 41 -16.01 -6.31 -7.08
C ASN A 41 -14.97 -6.97 -6.16
N ASP A 42 -14.19 -6.21 -5.42
CA ASP A 42 -13.26 -6.71 -4.40
C ASP A 42 -13.65 -6.25 -2.98
N PRO A 43 -14.75 -6.73 -2.40
CA PRO A 43 -15.23 -6.32 -1.07
C PRO A 43 -14.30 -6.78 0.06
N ARG A 44 -13.33 -7.66 -0.20
CA ARG A 44 -12.32 -8.08 0.77
C ARG A 44 -11.36 -6.96 1.12
N HIS A 45 -10.99 -6.16 0.13
CA HIS A 45 -9.97 -5.12 0.26
C HIS A 45 -10.57 -3.71 0.17
N VAL A 46 -11.66 -3.53 -0.60
CA VAL A 46 -12.34 -2.25 -0.79
C VAL A 46 -13.71 -2.30 -0.13
N GLN A 47 -13.85 -1.64 1.02
CA GLN A 47 -15.10 -1.62 1.79
C GLN A 47 -16.10 -0.61 1.24
N TYR A 48 -15.60 0.52 0.74
CA TYR A 48 -16.46 1.57 0.21
C TYR A 48 -15.78 2.32 -0.93
N VAL A 49 -16.55 2.62 -1.98
CA VAL A 49 -16.11 3.42 -3.13
C VAL A 49 -16.98 4.66 -3.20
N MET A 50 -16.39 5.82 -2.96
CA MET A 50 -17.05 7.11 -3.12
C MET A 50 -16.82 7.60 -4.55
N ASP A 51 -17.68 7.15 -5.43
CA ASP A 51 -17.71 7.52 -6.83
C ASP A 51 -18.38 8.88 -6.99
N LEU A 52 -17.57 9.91 -7.21
CA LEU A 52 -18.04 11.28 -7.38
C LEU A 52 -18.14 11.66 -8.86
N TRP A 53 -17.20 11.22 -9.69
CA TRP A 53 -17.16 11.59 -11.10
C TRP A 53 -18.19 10.85 -11.96
N GLY A 54 -18.50 9.60 -11.61
CA GLY A 54 -19.58 8.83 -12.26
C GLY A 54 -20.99 9.35 -11.98
N LYS A 55 -21.15 10.36 -11.12
CA LYS A 55 -22.47 10.93 -10.80
C LYS A 55 -22.60 12.36 -11.31
N PRO A 56 -23.63 12.69 -12.12
CA PRO A 56 -23.76 14.01 -12.74
C PRO A 56 -23.73 15.20 -11.77
N PHE A 57 -24.29 15.04 -10.56
CA PHE A 57 -24.35 16.10 -9.56
C PHE A 57 -23.02 16.37 -8.82
N SER A 58 -22.09 15.42 -8.80
CA SER A 58 -20.83 15.53 -8.07
C SER A 58 -19.61 15.55 -9.00
N ALA A 59 -19.77 15.25 -10.27
CA ALA A 59 -18.68 15.14 -11.24
C ALA A 59 -17.81 16.40 -11.30
N ALA A 60 -18.43 17.59 -11.31
CA ALA A 60 -17.72 18.86 -11.34
C ALA A 60 -16.81 19.09 -10.10
N GLY A 61 -17.15 18.49 -8.96
CA GLY A 61 -16.35 18.58 -7.73
C GLY A 61 -15.20 17.55 -7.66
N ALA A 62 -15.23 16.52 -8.52
CA ALA A 62 -14.22 15.49 -8.58
C ALA A 62 -13.22 15.68 -9.75
N GLN A 63 -13.47 16.66 -10.60
CA GLN A 63 -12.65 16.96 -11.77
C GLN A 63 -11.85 18.25 -11.55
N SER A 64 -10.63 18.30 -12.05
CA SER A 64 -9.81 19.51 -12.05
C SER A 64 -10.42 20.61 -12.92
N VAL A 65 -10.05 21.86 -12.66
CA VAL A 65 -10.56 23.04 -13.40
C VAL A 65 -10.24 22.98 -14.90
N ASP A 66 -9.11 22.39 -15.26
CA ASP A 66 -8.68 22.18 -16.65
C ASP A 66 -9.27 20.93 -17.29
N GLY A 67 -10.08 20.16 -16.55
CA GLY A 67 -10.72 18.94 -17.01
C GLY A 67 -9.79 17.75 -17.23
N LYS A 68 -8.51 17.85 -16.85
CA LYS A 68 -7.49 16.83 -17.16
C LYS A 68 -7.30 15.77 -16.10
N SER A 69 -7.83 15.97 -14.91
CA SER A 69 -7.72 14.97 -13.84
C SER A 69 -9.02 14.77 -13.08
N THR A 70 -9.20 13.56 -12.58
CA THR A 70 -10.29 13.20 -11.70
C THR A 70 -9.82 12.23 -10.63
N PHE A 71 -10.61 12.06 -9.58
CA PHE A 71 -10.28 11.13 -8.51
C PHE A 71 -11.50 10.39 -7.99
N VAL A 72 -11.24 9.24 -7.40
CA VAL A 72 -12.20 8.48 -6.60
C VAL A 72 -11.62 8.25 -5.21
N LEU A 73 -12.46 8.35 -4.19
CA LEU A 73 -12.09 8.04 -2.82
C LEU A 73 -12.51 6.61 -2.48
N LEU A 74 -11.59 5.88 -1.89
CA LEU A 74 -11.78 4.51 -1.45
C LEU A 74 -11.58 4.42 0.06
N ARG A 75 -12.38 3.62 0.72
CA ARG A 75 -12.14 3.16 2.08
C ARG A 75 -11.77 1.69 2.02
N LEU A 76 -10.57 1.36 2.46
CA LEU A 76 -10.01 0.01 2.39
C LEU A 76 -10.30 -0.78 3.66
N ALA A 77 -10.19 -2.10 3.57
CA ALA A 77 -10.28 -3.00 4.71
C ALA A 77 -9.01 -2.92 5.58
N GLY A 78 -9.19 -2.95 6.90
CA GLY A 78 -8.13 -2.81 7.89
C GLY A 78 -7.80 -1.35 8.22
N ASP A 79 -7.23 -1.12 9.40
CA ASP A 79 -6.80 0.20 9.84
C ASP A 79 -5.35 0.48 9.45
N ILE A 80 -5.02 1.75 9.29
CA ILE A 80 -3.65 2.19 8.97
C ILE A 80 -2.66 1.57 9.95
N GLY A 81 -1.60 0.96 9.42
CA GLY A 81 -0.57 0.27 10.19
C GLY A 81 -0.82 -1.23 10.40
N GLN A 82 -1.99 -1.74 10.05
CA GLN A 82 -2.28 -3.18 10.08
C GLN A 82 -1.84 -3.86 8.78
N ILE A 83 -1.53 -5.15 8.88
CA ILE A 83 -1.17 -5.99 7.72
C ILE A 83 -2.30 -6.00 6.69
N GLN A 84 -3.54 -6.07 7.15
CA GLN A 84 -4.72 -6.08 6.28
C GLN A 84 -4.83 -4.79 5.45
N ALA A 85 -4.55 -3.62 6.03
CA ALA A 85 -4.55 -2.36 5.31
C ALA A 85 -3.48 -2.35 4.20
N ASN A 86 -2.27 -2.85 4.49
CA ASN A 86 -1.20 -2.95 3.51
C ASN A 86 -1.58 -3.90 2.36
N GLN A 87 -2.15 -5.07 2.68
CA GLN A 87 -2.66 -6.01 1.69
C GLN A 87 -3.77 -5.38 0.81
N SER A 88 -4.63 -4.57 1.43
CA SER A 88 -5.69 -3.86 0.69
C SER A 88 -5.13 -2.79 -0.24
N VAL A 89 -4.09 -2.08 0.17
CA VAL A 89 -3.36 -1.13 -0.70
C VAL A 89 -2.74 -1.85 -1.89
N ASP A 90 -2.06 -2.98 -1.64
CA ASP A 90 -1.43 -3.77 -2.70
C ASP A 90 -2.47 -4.35 -3.67
N ALA A 91 -3.63 -4.79 -3.18
CA ALA A 91 -4.74 -5.25 -4.02
C ALA A 91 -5.27 -4.14 -4.94
N VAL A 92 -5.49 -2.93 -4.41
CA VAL A 92 -5.91 -1.77 -5.21
C VAL A 92 -4.86 -1.42 -6.26
N ARG A 93 -3.57 -1.39 -5.90
CA ARG A 93 -2.47 -1.18 -6.84
C ARG A 93 -2.46 -2.22 -7.95
N ALA A 94 -2.67 -3.49 -7.61
CA ALA A 94 -2.74 -4.58 -8.57
C ALA A 94 -3.94 -4.44 -9.52
N ILE A 95 -5.10 -4.01 -9.02
CA ILE A 95 -6.29 -3.75 -9.85
C ILE A 95 -6.00 -2.62 -10.84
N VAL A 96 -5.40 -1.51 -10.37
CA VAL A 96 -5.06 -0.36 -11.22
C VAL A 96 -3.99 -0.70 -12.24
N ALA A 97 -2.97 -1.48 -11.85
CA ALA A 97 -1.86 -1.86 -12.73
C ALA A 97 -2.23 -2.92 -13.78
N LYS A 98 -3.28 -3.71 -13.53
CA LYS A 98 -3.71 -4.78 -14.45
C LYS A 98 -4.30 -4.25 -15.75
N ASP A 99 -4.80 -3.03 -15.72
CA ASP A 99 -5.41 -2.38 -16.87
C ASP A 99 -4.44 -1.47 -17.59
N THR A 100 -4.58 -1.46 -18.90
CA THR A 100 -3.89 -0.48 -19.73
C THR A 100 -4.79 0.75 -19.87
N PRO A 101 -4.46 1.87 -19.25
CA PRO A 101 -5.25 3.10 -19.43
C PRO A 101 -5.21 3.55 -20.89
N PRO A 102 -6.20 4.34 -21.34
CA PRO A 102 -6.21 4.96 -22.66
C PRO A 102 -4.93 5.76 -22.93
N PRO A 103 -4.55 5.95 -24.20
CA PRO A 103 -3.39 6.76 -24.54
C PRO A 103 -3.46 8.15 -23.91
N GLY A 104 -2.38 8.58 -23.26
CA GLY A 104 -2.31 9.88 -22.59
C GLY A 104 -2.90 9.90 -21.18
N VAL A 105 -3.52 8.81 -20.70
CA VAL A 105 -4.06 8.70 -19.34
C VAL A 105 -3.13 7.90 -18.44
N LYS A 106 -2.99 8.33 -17.20
CA LYS A 106 -2.27 7.64 -16.14
C LYS A 106 -3.16 7.50 -14.90
N ALA A 107 -3.05 6.37 -14.23
CA ALA A 107 -3.77 6.11 -12.98
C ALA A 107 -2.77 5.97 -11.83
N TYR A 108 -3.02 6.68 -10.73
CA TYR A 108 -2.17 6.70 -9.55
C TYR A 108 -2.98 6.31 -8.32
N VAL A 109 -2.35 5.52 -7.44
CA VAL A 109 -2.91 5.18 -6.12
C VAL A 109 -2.19 6.02 -5.06
N SER A 110 -2.93 6.89 -4.38
CA SER A 110 -2.39 7.84 -3.39
C SER A 110 -3.30 7.91 -2.15
N GLY A 111 -2.88 8.64 -1.14
CA GLY A 111 -3.66 8.85 0.08
C GLY A 111 -2.95 8.36 1.34
N ALA A 112 -3.66 8.43 2.48
CA ALA A 112 -3.07 8.14 3.79
C ALA A 112 -2.63 6.67 3.93
N ALA A 113 -3.45 5.72 3.46
CA ALA A 113 -3.12 4.30 3.59
C ALA A 113 -1.96 3.87 2.68
N PRO A 114 -1.88 4.22 1.38
CA PRO A 114 -0.70 3.96 0.56
C PRO A 114 0.58 4.58 1.09
N LEU A 115 0.52 5.84 1.56
CA LEU A 115 1.69 6.51 2.14
C LEU A 115 2.21 5.80 3.40
N ALA A 116 1.30 5.39 4.28
CA ALA A 116 1.66 4.63 5.48
C ALA A 116 2.26 3.25 5.11
N SER A 117 1.67 2.55 4.13
CA SER A 117 2.17 1.26 3.64
C SER A 117 3.59 1.40 3.08
N ASP A 118 3.86 2.40 2.25
CA ASP A 118 5.18 2.66 1.68
C ASP A 118 6.21 3.02 2.75
N THR A 119 5.82 3.84 3.73
CA THR A 119 6.68 4.20 4.87
C THR A 119 7.07 2.97 5.69
N LEU A 120 6.12 2.09 5.98
CA LEU A 120 6.38 0.83 6.69
C LEU A 120 7.26 -0.11 5.87
N ALA A 121 7.05 -0.22 4.56
CA ALA A 121 7.88 -1.04 3.69
C ALA A 121 9.33 -0.57 3.67
N ILE A 122 9.56 0.75 3.56
CA ILE A 122 10.88 1.38 3.61
C ILE A 122 11.54 1.14 4.97
N ALA A 123 10.79 1.35 6.07
CA ALA A 123 11.30 1.12 7.42
C ALA A 123 11.72 -0.35 7.63
N ASN A 124 10.87 -1.30 7.23
CA ASN A 124 11.17 -2.73 7.34
C ASN A 124 12.39 -3.14 6.49
N SER A 125 12.51 -2.61 5.28
CA SER A 125 13.68 -2.86 4.42
C SER A 125 14.97 -2.32 5.04
N SER A 126 14.92 -1.10 5.60
CA SER A 126 16.05 -0.48 6.27
C SER A 126 16.48 -1.26 7.52
N LEU A 127 15.52 -1.67 8.35
CA LEU A 127 15.78 -2.48 9.54
C LEU A 127 16.39 -3.83 9.19
N ASN A 128 15.92 -4.49 8.14
CA ASN A 128 16.48 -5.76 7.68
C ASN A 128 17.95 -5.62 7.24
N ASN A 129 18.25 -4.59 6.46
CA ASN A 129 19.60 -4.30 6.00
C ASN A 129 20.56 -3.99 7.17
N ILE A 130 20.12 -3.15 8.12
CA ILE A 130 20.89 -2.82 9.33
C ILE A 130 21.16 -4.10 10.14
N THR A 131 20.17 -4.96 10.31
CA THR A 131 20.29 -6.21 11.05
C THR A 131 21.33 -7.13 10.41
N ILE A 132 21.30 -7.30 9.08
CA ILE A 132 22.29 -8.14 8.36
C ILE A 132 23.70 -7.58 8.52
N VAL A 133 23.90 -6.28 8.34
CA VAL A 133 25.20 -5.62 8.50
C VAL A 133 25.71 -5.76 9.93
N THR A 134 24.84 -5.58 10.92
CA THR A 134 25.18 -5.71 12.34
C THR A 134 25.63 -7.14 12.68
N ILE A 135 24.87 -8.15 12.24
CA ILE A 135 25.23 -9.56 12.44
C ILE A 135 26.58 -9.86 11.80
N PHE A 136 26.82 -9.41 10.58
CA PHE A 136 28.09 -9.60 9.89
C PHE A 136 29.26 -8.96 10.66
N LEU A 137 29.05 -7.73 11.16
CA LEU A 137 30.07 -6.99 11.92
C LEU A 137 30.35 -7.69 13.26
N ILE A 138 29.34 -8.20 13.96
CA ILE A 138 29.51 -8.97 15.19
C ILE A 138 30.33 -10.24 14.91
N ILE A 139 29.99 -10.99 13.87
CA ILE A 139 30.72 -12.21 13.49
C ILE A 139 32.19 -11.87 13.16
N ALA A 140 32.44 -10.82 12.37
CA ALA A 140 33.79 -10.39 12.02
C ALA A 140 34.59 -10.00 13.25
N MET A 141 34.02 -9.23 14.18
CA MET A 141 34.64 -8.85 15.46
C MET A 141 34.96 -10.07 16.32
N LEU A 142 34.02 -11.01 16.44
CA LEU A 142 34.24 -12.24 17.20
C LEU A 142 35.37 -13.07 16.62
N LEU A 143 35.46 -13.23 15.28
CA LEU A 143 36.53 -13.94 14.61
C LEU A 143 37.92 -13.26 14.81
N LEU A 144 37.91 -11.92 14.78
CA LEU A 144 39.13 -11.13 14.96
C LEU A 144 39.67 -11.20 16.39
N VAL A 145 38.78 -11.14 17.38
CA VAL A 145 39.15 -11.13 18.80
C VAL A 145 39.53 -12.53 19.29
N TYR A 146 38.72 -13.54 18.96
CA TYR A 146 38.92 -14.89 19.51
C TYR A 146 39.87 -15.75 18.69
N ARG A 147 40.20 -15.36 17.46
CA ARG A 147 41.15 -16.08 16.57
C ARG A 147 40.89 -17.60 16.42
N SER A 148 39.78 -18.12 16.98
CA SER A 148 39.42 -19.53 16.97
C SER A 148 37.97 -19.70 16.60
N PRO A 149 37.63 -20.42 15.51
CA PRO A 149 36.24 -20.64 15.10
C PRO A 149 35.40 -21.35 16.16
N SER A 150 36.02 -22.26 16.90
CA SER A 150 35.35 -23.07 17.93
C SER A 150 34.81 -22.21 19.08
N THR A 151 35.54 -21.17 19.48
CA THR A 151 35.17 -20.28 20.58
C THR A 151 34.05 -19.28 20.17
N VAL A 152 33.94 -19.02 18.87
CA VAL A 152 32.89 -18.14 18.30
C VAL A 152 31.58 -18.91 18.10
N LEU A 153 31.67 -20.22 17.79
CA LEU A 153 30.47 -21.05 17.55
C LEU A 153 29.59 -21.22 18.80
N MET A 154 30.18 -21.29 20.00
CA MET A 154 29.42 -21.47 21.24
C MET A 154 28.45 -20.31 21.53
N PRO A 155 28.89 -19.03 21.62
CA PRO A 155 27.96 -17.92 21.86
C PRO A 155 27.00 -17.69 20.70
N LEU A 156 27.39 -17.95 19.45
CA LEU A 156 26.49 -17.86 18.31
C LEU A 156 25.37 -18.91 18.36
N ALA A 157 25.68 -20.15 18.77
CA ALA A 157 24.68 -21.19 18.96
C ALA A 157 23.69 -20.80 20.07
N THR A 158 24.16 -20.23 21.17
CA THR A 158 23.30 -19.78 22.28
C THR A 158 22.33 -18.68 21.81
N VAL A 159 22.83 -17.67 21.11
CA VAL A 159 21.98 -16.57 20.56
C VAL A 159 20.97 -17.10 19.54
N LEU A 160 21.37 -18.05 18.68
CA LEU A 160 20.43 -18.69 17.75
C LEU A 160 19.33 -19.47 18.47
N PHE A 161 19.67 -20.20 19.54
CA PHE A 161 18.71 -20.91 20.38
C PHE A 161 17.73 -19.95 21.06
N GLU A 162 18.23 -18.86 21.65
CA GLU A 162 17.39 -17.84 22.27
C GLU A 162 16.44 -17.17 21.26
N MET A 163 16.93 -16.91 20.06
CA MET A 163 16.14 -16.31 18.98
C MET A 163 15.05 -17.25 18.45
N LEU A 164 15.32 -18.57 18.44
CA LEU A 164 14.34 -19.60 18.09
C LEU A 164 13.24 -19.73 19.16
N ILE A 165 13.62 -19.67 20.44
CA ILE A 165 12.66 -19.72 21.56
C ILE A 165 11.81 -18.44 21.61
N ALA A 166 12.37 -17.28 21.30
CA ALA A 166 11.62 -16.00 21.28
C ALA A 166 10.62 -15.88 20.12
N LYS A 167 10.76 -16.71 19.10
CA LYS A 167 9.84 -16.72 17.92
C LYS A 167 8.74 -17.79 18.00
N GLY A 168 8.80 -18.72 18.95
CA GLY A 168 7.79 -19.75 19.21
C GLY A 168 6.78 -19.31 20.25
#